data_d13302bf34ac48e0232b8cc91a102dc4
#
_entry.id   d13302bf34ac48e0232b8cc91a102dc4
#
_cell.length_a   1.000
_cell.length_b   1.000
_cell.length_c   1.000
_cell.angle_alpha   90.00
_cell.angle_beta   90.00
_cell.angle_gamma   90.00
#
_symmetry.space_group_name_H-M   'P 1'
#
loop_
_entity.id
_entity.type
_entity.pdbx_description
1 polymer ?
#
loop_
_entity_poly.entity_id
_entity_poly.type
_entity_poly.pdbx_seq_one_letter_code
_entity_poly.pdbx_strand_id
1 'polypeptide(L)'
;MPPATSHYVMRDCAHELIRLFDKHKGDQPRLRDGILAATRSLLDRADLTALGAKRQGNFVINSKYLYYDGQLEITLNQMPCNVQFPAHDHGTAEALIIYSGRLSHTVYERTDDGRRDGHAELNVIDDRILGHGDIVLMMPPVEIHSFKALTDDTFVLTVVEGQYKPDRHFYRPEDRTYTIGTTQAARERLNA
;
A
#
# COMPACT_ATOMS: atom_id res chain seq x y z
N MET A 1 -20.24 -28.03 -14.90
CA MET A 1 -18.83 -28.25 -14.56
C MET A 1 -18.34 -26.99 -13.85
N PRO A 2 -17.75 -27.03 -12.65
CA PRO A 2 -17.10 -25.85 -12.11
C PRO A 2 -15.95 -25.47 -13.04
N PRO A 3 -15.68 -24.16 -13.26
CA PRO A 3 -14.56 -23.73 -14.06
C PRO A 3 -13.28 -24.29 -13.44
N ALA A 4 -12.39 -24.82 -14.27
CA ALA A 4 -11.08 -25.28 -13.82
C ALA A 4 -10.38 -24.11 -13.10
N THR A 5 -10.25 -24.19 -11.80
CA THR A 5 -9.51 -23.21 -11.01
C THR A 5 -8.08 -23.27 -11.49
N SER A 6 -7.61 -22.23 -12.15
CA SER A 6 -6.21 -22.12 -12.57
C SER A 6 -5.31 -22.29 -11.34
N HIS A 7 -4.48 -23.33 -11.31
CA HIS A 7 -3.53 -23.58 -10.23
C HIS A 7 -2.42 -22.52 -10.10
N TYR A 8 -2.35 -21.56 -11.04
CA TYR A 8 -1.26 -20.59 -11.16
C TYR A 8 -1.71 -19.12 -11.11
N VAL A 9 -2.89 -18.84 -10.58
CA VAL A 9 -3.46 -17.47 -10.51
C VAL A 9 -2.46 -16.46 -9.97
N MET A 10 -1.70 -16.79 -8.91
CA MET A 10 -0.71 -15.87 -8.33
C MET A 10 0.47 -15.64 -9.27
N ARG A 11 0.99 -16.68 -9.94
CA ARG A 11 2.10 -16.53 -10.88
C ARG A 11 1.69 -15.70 -12.09
N ASP A 12 0.50 -15.94 -12.63
CA ASP A 12 -0.02 -15.19 -13.78
C ASP A 12 -0.23 -13.73 -13.42
N CYS A 13 -0.78 -13.45 -12.23
CA CYS A 13 -0.92 -12.11 -11.68
C CYS A 13 0.44 -11.42 -11.55
N ALA A 14 1.45 -12.07 -10.94
CA ALA A 14 2.78 -11.48 -10.78
C ALA A 14 3.45 -11.17 -12.13
N HIS A 15 3.37 -12.07 -13.10
CA HIS A 15 3.90 -11.84 -14.45
C HIS A 15 3.22 -10.67 -15.15
N GLU A 16 1.90 -10.54 -15.00
CA GLU A 16 1.17 -9.41 -15.60
C GLU A 16 1.53 -8.10 -14.92
N LEU A 17 1.65 -8.07 -13.59
CA LEU A 17 2.07 -6.88 -12.85
C LEU A 17 3.47 -6.41 -13.26
N ILE A 18 4.43 -7.32 -13.41
CA ILE A 18 5.79 -6.99 -13.90
C ILE A 18 5.70 -6.32 -15.27
N ARG A 19 4.93 -6.90 -16.22
CA ARG A 19 4.75 -6.30 -17.54
C ARG A 19 4.09 -4.93 -17.51
N LEU A 20 3.12 -4.74 -16.61
CA LEU A 20 2.42 -3.46 -16.46
C LEU A 20 3.36 -2.36 -15.96
N PHE A 21 4.19 -2.64 -14.95
CA PHE A 21 5.19 -1.70 -14.44
C PHE A 21 6.20 -1.34 -15.54
N ASP A 22 6.74 -2.32 -16.27
CA ASP A 22 7.66 -2.07 -17.39
C ASP A 22 7.03 -1.21 -18.49
N LYS A 23 5.79 -1.54 -18.87
CA LYS A 23 5.11 -0.94 -20.02
C LYS A 23 4.56 0.45 -19.76
N HIS A 24 4.07 0.69 -18.55
CA HIS A 24 3.32 1.90 -18.20
C HIS A 24 4.04 2.79 -17.18
N LYS A 25 5.36 2.68 -17.09
CA LYS A 25 6.18 3.53 -16.23
C LYS A 25 5.91 5.01 -16.54
N GLY A 26 5.42 5.74 -15.53
CA GLY A 26 5.05 7.16 -15.66
C GLY A 26 3.63 7.43 -16.15
N ASP A 27 2.83 6.43 -16.54
CA ASP A 27 1.41 6.57 -16.87
C ASP A 27 0.55 6.02 -15.72
N GLN A 28 0.42 6.80 -14.66
CA GLN A 28 -0.27 6.38 -13.42
C GLN A 28 -1.71 5.91 -13.65
N PRO A 29 -2.57 6.56 -14.46
CA PRO A 29 -3.94 6.08 -14.70
C PRO A 29 -3.98 4.69 -15.34
N ARG A 30 -3.17 4.45 -16.39
CA ARG A 30 -3.12 3.15 -17.06
C ARG A 30 -2.52 2.07 -16.18
N LEU A 31 -1.49 2.41 -15.41
CA LEU A 31 -0.88 1.47 -14.47
C LEU A 31 -1.89 1.07 -13.38
N ARG A 32 -2.60 2.02 -12.77
CA ARG A 32 -3.63 1.76 -11.77
C ARG A 32 -4.73 0.82 -12.30
N ASP A 33 -5.27 1.12 -13.47
CA ASP A 33 -6.35 0.33 -14.07
C ASP A 33 -5.87 -1.07 -14.46
N GLY A 34 -4.63 -1.17 -14.97
CA GLY A 34 -3.97 -2.44 -15.27
C GLY A 34 -3.74 -3.29 -14.02
N ILE A 35 -3.23 -2.71 -12.93
CA ILE A 35 -3.03 -3.41 -11.65
C ILE A 35 -4.36 -3.94 -11.13
N LEU A 36 -5.43 -3.14 -11.14
CA LEU A 36 -6.75 -3.57 -10.71
C LEU A 36 -7.27 -4.74 -11.55
N ALA A 37 -7.10 -4.69 -12.86
CA ALA A 37 -7.50 -5.78 -13.77
C ALA A 37 -6.68 -7.06 -13.50
N ALA A 38 -5.36 -6.96 -13.34
CA ALA A 38 -4.47 -8.10 -13.08
C ALA A 38 -4.75 -8.78 -11.74
N THR A 39 -5.18 -8.00 -10.72
CA THR A 39 -5.47 -8.52 -9.38
C THR A 39 -6.90 -9.03 -9.21
N ARG A 40 -7.78 -8.85 -10.18
CA ARG A 40 -9.20 -9.20 -10.08
C ARG A 40 -9.43 -10.63 -9.63
N SER A 41 -8.72 -11.59 -10.24
CA SER A 41 -8.84 -13.01 -9.90
C SER A 41 -8.42 -13.35 -8.46
N LEU A 42 -7.58 -12.51 -7.84
CA LEU A 42 -7.22 -12.63 -6.43
C LEU A 42 -8.32 -12.04 -5.54
N LEU A 43 -8.90 -10.91 -5.92
CA LEU A 43 -9.98 -10.25 -5.17
C LEU A 43 -11.25 -11.12 -5.12
N ASP A 44 -11.50 -11.91 -6.18
CA ASP A 44 -12.64 -12.81 -6.27
C ASP A 44 -12.46 -14.14 -5.48
N ARG A 45 -11.29 -14.38 -4.87
CA ARG A 45 -11.01 -15.59 -4.10
C ARG A 45 -11.50 -15.48 -2.66
N ALA A 46 -12.44 -16.34 -2.27
CA ALA A 46 -12.92 -16.40 -0.89
C ALA A 46 -11.86 -16.92 0.12
N ASP A 47 -10.84 -17.65 -0.36
CA ASP A 47 -9.77 -18.24 0.46
C ASP A 47 -8.48 -17.43 0.48
N LEU A 48 -8.45 -16.20 -0.06
CA LEU A 48 -7.23 -15.40 -0.18
C LEU A 48 -6.54 -15.18 1.19
N THR A 49 -7.32 -14.99 2.26
CA THR A 49 -6.81 -14.81 3.62
C THR A 49 -6.13 -16.04 4.20
N ALA A 50 -6.38 -17.23 3.63
CA ALA A 50 -5.72 -18.48 4.04
C ALA A 50 -4.38 -18.70 3.31
N LEU A 51 -4.12 -17.96 2.22
CA LEU A 51 -2.94 -18.13 1.39
C LEU A 51 -1.75 -17.33 1.91
N GLY A 52 -0.57 -17.66 1.36
CA GLY A 52 0.68 -16.94 1.58
C GLY A 52 1.45 -17.35 2.83
N ALA A 53 2.67 -16.83 2.94
CA ALA A 53 3.57 -17.05 4.05
C ALA A 53 3.56 -15.83 4.99
N LYS A 54 3.44 -16.06 6.30
CA LYS A 54 3.46 -14.98 7.29
C LYS A 54 4.77 -14.21 7.18
N ARG A 55 4.67 -12.87 7.07
CA ARG A 55 5.83 -11.99 7.11
C ARG A 55 6.44 -12.01 8.50
N GLN A 56 7.74 -12.31 8.58
CA GLN A 56 8.47 -12.34 9.84
C GLN A 56 8.78 -10.91 10.30
N GLY A 57 8.70 -10.65 11.61
CA GLY A 57 9.02 -9.35 12.22
C GLY A 57 7.91 -8.83 13.13
N ASN A 58 8.23 -7.79 13.89
CA ASN A 58 7.30 -7.10 14.79
C ASN A 58 6.54 -6.03 13.99
N PHE A 59 5.55 -6.45 13.23
CA PHE A 59 4.71 -5.52 12.47
C PHE A 59 3.37 -5.33 13.18
N VAL A 60 2.88 -4.09 13.26
CA VAL A 60 1.51 -3.78 13.73
C VAL A 60 0.48 -4.42 12.80
N ILE A 61 0.83 -4.51 11.51
CA ILE A 61 0.02 -5.13 10.47
C ILE A 61 0.32 -6.63 10.43
N ASN A 62 -0.71 -7.46 10.50
CA ASN A 62 -0.59 -8.90 10.24
C ASN A 62 -0.47 -9.12 8.73
N SER A 63 0.76 -9.28 8.24
CA SER A 63 1.09 -9.31 6.82
C SER A 63 1.48 -10.71 6.37
N LYS A 64 1.04 -11.09 5.17
CA LYS A 64 1.43 -12.32 4.47
C LYS A 64 1.98 -12.01 3.09
N TYR A 65 3.11 -12.60 2.75
CA TYR A 65 3.59 -12.61 1.37
C TYR A 65 2.77 -13.58 0.54
N LEU A 66 2.17 -13.07 -0.52
CA LEU A 66 1.58 -13.87 -1.60
C LEU A 66 2.60 -14.10 -2.72
N TYR A 67 3.46 -13.11 -2.98
CA TYR A 67 4.58 -13.18 -3.92
C TYR A 67 5.70 -12.23 -3.47
N TYR A 68 6.95 -12.63 -3.69
CA TYR A 68 8.12 -11.77 -3.51
C TYR A 68 9.32 -12.33 -4.27
N ASP A 69 9.98 -11.50 -5.09
CA ASP A 69 11.20 -11.86 -5.85
C ASP A 69 12.33 -10.82 -5.67
N GLY A 70 12.15 -9.83 -4.80
CA GLY A 70 13.09 -8.74 -4.58
C GLY A 70 12.85 -7.49 -5.44
N GLN A 71 12.01 -7.59 -6.49
CA GLN A 71 11.61 -6.47 -7.35
C GLN A 71 10.10 -6.23 -7.36
N LEU A 72 9.30 -7.26 -7.12
CA LEU A 72 7.86 -7.17 -6.95
C LEU A 72 7.48 -7.80 -5.61
N GLU A 73 6.73 -7.07 -4.81
CA GLU A 73 6.10 -7.56 -3.58
C GLU A 73 4.58 -7.54 -3.74
N ILE A 74 3.92 -8.68 -3.47
CA ILE A 74 2.47 -8.76 -3.32
C ILE A 74 2.19 -9.30 -1.93
N THR A 75 1.55 -8.49 -1.09
CA THR A 75 1.19 -8.87 0.28
C THR A 75 -0.30 -8.73 0.52
N LEU A 76 -0.82 -9.57 1.40
CA LEU A 76 -2.14 -9.41 1.99
C LEU A 76 -1.97 -8.98 3.44
N ASN A 77 -2.52 -7.82 3.78
CA ASN A 77 -2.33 -7.13 5.03
C ASN A 77 -3.65 -7.00 5.78
N GLN A 78 -3.75 -7.62 6.95
CA GLN A 78 -4.85 -7.36 7.87
C GLN A 78 -4.52 -6.10 8.67
N MET A 79 -5.34 -5.07 8.50
CA MET A 79 -5.16 -3.78 9.16
C MET A 79 -5.87 -3.77 10.51
N PRO A 80 -5.19 -3.38 11.61
CA PRO A 80 -5.87 -3.25 12.90
C PRO A 80 -6.89 -2.10 12.85
N CYS A 81 -8.12 -2.38 13.31
CA CYS A 81 -9.19 -1.40 13.31
C CYS A 81 -8.85 -0.19 14.21
N ASN A 82 -9.21 0.99 13.74
CA ASN A 82 -9.02 2.26 14.43
C ASN A 82 -7.57 2.67 14.76
N VAL A 83 -6.57 1.96 14.25
CA VAL A 83 -5.17 2.40 14.33
C VAL A 83 -4.88 3.34 13.16
N GLN A 84 -4.49 4.58 13.47
CA GLN A 84 -4.07 5.56 12.48
C GLN A 84 -2.64 5.28 12.03
N PHE A 85 -2.44 5.03 10.75
CA PHE A 85 -1.12 5.01 10.15
C PHE A 85 -0.75 6.45 9.76
N PRO A 86 0.40 6.96 10.24
CA PRO A 86 0.80 8.35 10.00
C PRO A 86 1.03 8.61 8.52
N ALA A 87 0.96 9.87 8.12
CA ALA A 87 1.35 10.27 6.78
C ALA A 87 2.82 9.92 6.54
N HIS A 88 3.12 9.24 5.43
CA HIS A 88 4.45 8.74 5.11
C HIS A 88 4.64 8.58 3.61
N ASP A 89 5.90 8.46 3.19
CA ASP A 89 6.32 8.24 1.80
C ASP A 89 6.99 6.86 1.63
N HIS A 90 7.23 6.45 0.39
CA HIS A 90 7.76 5.12 0.05
C HIS A 90 9.02 5.14 -0.81
N GLY A 91 9.14 6.13 -1.72
CA GLY A 91 10.20 6.22 -2.71
C GLY A 91 10.02 5.25 -3.89
N THR A 92 8.87 4.59 -3.98
CA THR A 92 8.53 3.65 -5.04
C THR A 92 7.02 3.61 -5.28
N ALA A 93 6.59 2.94 -6.36
CA ALA A 93 5.18 2.74 -6.63
C ALA A 93 4.58 1.71 -5.68
N GLU A 94 3.46 2.07 -5.05
CA GLU A 94 2.67 1.20 -4.18
C GLU A 94 1.19 1.31 -4.53
N ALA A 95 0.54 0.17 -4.77
CA ALA A 95 -0.90 0.08 -4.91
C ALA A 95 -1.51 -0.59 -3.69
N LEU A 96 -2.56 0.02 -3.13
CA LEU A 96 -3.44 -0.56 -2.12
C LEU A 96 -4.77 -0.90 -2.76
N ILE A 97 -5.17 -2.17 -2.69
CA ILE A 97 -6.43 -2.67 -3.22
C ILE A 97 -7.22 -3.29 -2.06
N ILE A 98 -8.44 -2.86 -1.86
CA ILE A 98 -9.24 -3.34 -0.73
C ILE A 98 -9.82 -4.71 -1.07
N TYR A 99 -9.37 -5.75 -0.36
CA TYR A 99 -9.93 -7.08 -0.47
C TYR A 99 -11.23 -7.21 0.33
N SER A 100 -11.26 -6.71 1.57
CA SER A 100 -12.48 -6.66 2.39
C SER A 100 -12.41 -5.52 3.40
N GLY A 101 -13.54 -5.22 4.04
CA GLY A 101 -13.66 -4.16 5.03
C GLY A 101 -13.67 -2.75 4.42
N ARG A 102 -13.29 -1.77 5.23
CA ARG A 102 -13.28 -0.34 4.85
C ARG A 102 -12.04 0.35 5.36
N LEU A 103 -11.43 1.19 4.50
CA LEU A 103 -10.23 1.94 4.81
C LEU A 103 -10.46 3.44 4.54
N SER A 104 -10.26 4.29 5.54
CA SER A 104 -10.09 5.73 5.32
C SER A 104 -8.68 5.96 4.79
N HIS A 105 -8.54 6.72 3.70
CA HIS A 105 -7.28 6.96 3.03
C HIS A 105 -7.17 8.40 2.60
N THR A 106 -6.07 9.05 2.99
CA THR A 106 -5.80 10.45 2.69
C THR A 106 -4.47 10.56 1.94
N VAL A 107 -4.45 11.29 0.83
CA VAL A 107 -3.25 11.58 0.03
C VAL A 107 -2.87 13.04 0.20
N TYR A 108 -1.57 13.28 0.29
CA TYR A 108 -1.02 14.61 0.50
C TYR A 108 -0.06 15.00 -0.61
N GLU A 109 -0.04 16.27 -0.91
CA GLU A 109 0.99 16.93 -1.70
C GLU A 109 1.87 17.77 -0.78
N ARG A 110 3.19 17.69 -0.93
CA ARG A 110 4.14 18.55 -0.22
C ARG A 110 4.24 19.89 -0.92
N THR A 111 4.06 20.99 -0.17
CA THR A 111 3.95 22.35 -0.73
C THR A 111 5.14 23.25 -0.39
N ASP A 112 5.97 22.88 0.59
CA ASP A 112 7.21 23.60 0.89
C ASP A 112 8.36 23.20 -0.05
N ASP A 113 9.46 23.96 -0.03
CA ASP A 113 10.59 23.77 -0.94
C ASP A 113 11.57 22.63 -0.52
N GLY A 114 11.29 21.97 0.61
CA GLY A 114 12.09 20.84 1.13
C GLY A 114 13.47 21.20 1.66
N ARG A 115 13.80 22.50 1.81
CA ARG A 115 15.15 22.95 2.21
C ARG A 115 15.39 22.97 3.70
N ARG A 116 14.34 22.93 4.50
CA ARG A 116 14.42 22.96 5.94
C ARG A 116 14.26 21.55 6.51
N ASP A 117 15.33 21.02 7.10
CA ASP A 117 15.30 19.71 7.72
C ASP A 117 14.26 19.62 8.84
N GLY A 118 13.54 18.50 8.89
CA GLY A 118 12.48 18.24 9.87
C GLY A 118 11.18 19.02 9.65
N HIS A 119 11.10 19.87 8.62
CA HIS A 119 9.91 20.65 8.29
C HIS A 119 9.27 20.17 7.00
N ALA A 120 7.94 20.10 6.96
CA ALA A 120 7.17 19.83 5.76
C ALA A 120 5.78 20.43 5.86
N GLU A 121 5.35 21.14 4.82
CA GLU A 121 3.97 21.60 4.65
C GLU A 121 3.24 20.66 3.69
N LEU A 122 2.11 20.12 4.13
CA LEU A 122 1.31 19.19 3.36
C LEU A 122 -0.09 19.75 3.13
N ASN A 123 -0.56 19.66 1.88
CA ASN A 123 -1.97 19.85 1.54
C ASN A 123 -2.64 18.51 1.27
N VAL A 124 -3.86 18.32 1.75
CA VAL A 124 -4.69 17.17 1.36
C VAL A 124 -5.17 17.36 -0.06
N ILE A 125 -4.91 16.38 -0.92
CA ILE A 125 -5.35 16.38 -2.33
C ILE A 125 -6.38 15.31 -2.64
N ASP A 126 -6.49 14.27 -1.81
CA ASP A 126 -7.54 13.24 -1.88
C ASP A 126 -7.83 12.73 -0.46
N ASP A 127 -9.10 12.57 -0.12
CA ASP A 127 -9.54 12.02 1.17
C ASP A 127 -10.85 11.26 0.97
N ARG A 128 -10.79 9.94 1.12
CA ARG A 128 -11.94 9.09 0.82
C ARG A 128 -11.94 7.80 1.62
N ILE A 129 -13.10 7.18 1.67
CA ILE A 129 -13.27 5.84 2.24
C ILE A 129 -13.30 4.83 1.09
N LEU A 130 -12.39 3.86 1.17
CA LEU A 130 -12.24 2.78 0.21
C LEU A 130 -12.96 1.52 0.72
N GLY A 131 -13.59 0.79 -0.18
CA GLY A 131 -14.25 -0.50 0.06
C GLY A 131 -13.77 -1.57 -0.93
N HIS A 132 -14.35 -2.77 -0.84
CA HIS A 132 -13.97 -3.91 -1.68
C HIS A 132 -13.85 -3.55 -3.18
N GLY A 133 -12.71 -3.87 -3.78
CA GLY A 133 -12.40 -3.61 -5.18
C GLY A 133 -11.90 -2.19 -5.48
N ASP A 134 -11.90 -1.28 -4.50
CA ASP A 134 -11.29 0.04 -4.69
C ASP A 134 -9.77 -0.08 -4.70
N ILE A 135 -9.12 0.78 -5.50
CA ILE A 135 -7.66 0.86 -5.62
C ILE A 135 -7.19 2.31 -5.48
N VAL A 136 -6.07 2.47 -4.79
CA VAL A 136 -5.23 3.68 -4.85
C VAL A 136 -3.83 3.28 -5.28
N LEU A 137 -3.20 4.10 -6.12
CA LEU A 137 -1.82 3.94 -6.55
C LEU A 137 -1.06 5.20 -6.18
N MET A 138 -0.07 5.06 -5.29
CA MET A 138 0.87 6.11 -4.95
C MET A 138 2.16 5.91 -5.72
N MET A 139 2.68 6.99 -6.29
CA MET A 139 3.96 7.00 -7.03
C MET A 139 4.67 8.33 -6.78
N PRO A 140 6.01 8.34 -6.66
CA PRO A 140 6.74 9.59 -6.63
C PRO A 140 6.44 10.48 -7.87
N PRO A 141 6.30 11.80 -7.72
CA PRO A 141 6.50 12.59 -6.50
C PRO A 141 5.26 12.68 -5.58
N VAL A 142 4.10 12.17 -5.98
CA VAL A 142 2.85 12.21 -5.20
C VAL A 142 2.62 10.84 -4.58
N GLU A 143 3.25 10.60 -3.45
CA GLU A 143 3.22 9.30 -2.77
C GLU A 143 2.94 9.39 -1.26
N ILE A 144 2.82 10.61 -0.72
CA ILE A 144 2.58 10.80 0.71
C ILE A 144 1.12 10.48 1.02
N HIS A 145 0.91 9.50 1.90
CA HIS A 145 -0.42 9.12 2.30
C HIS A 145 -0.51 8.70 3.78
N SER A 146 -1.72 8.74 4.31
CA SER A 146 -2.08 8.14 5.59
C SER A 146 -3.34 7.30 5.44
N PHE A 147 -3.56 6.37 6.35
CA PHE A 147 -4.75 5.54 6.32
C PHE A 147 -5.13 4.99 7.68
N LYS A 148 -6.40 4.57 7.80
CA LYS A 148 -6.97 3.97 9.00
C LYS A 148 -8.04 2.95 8.62
N ALA A 149 -7.94 1.72 9.12
CA ALA A 149 -9.01 0.75 8.98
C ALA A 149 -10.21 1.14 9.83
N LEU A 150 -11.40 1.05 9.24
CA LEU A 150 -12.67 1.42 9.87
C LEU A 150 -13.45 0.20 10.36
N THR A 151 -13.04 -1.02 9.95
CA THR A 151 -13.66 -2.28 10.35
C THR A 151 -12.58 -3.32 10.68
N ASP A 152 -12.91 -4.28 11.55
CA ASP A 152 -11.95 -5.31 12.01
C ASP A 152 -11.58 -6.33 10.94
N ASP A 153 -12.41 -6.47 9.90
CA ASP A 153 -12.21 -7.36 8.76
C ASP A 153 -11.53 -6.67 7.57
N THR A 154 -10.84 -5.56 7.80
CA THR A 154 -10.15 -4.82 6.74
C THR A 154 -8.88 -5.54 6.33
N PHE A 155 -8.92 -6.10 5.10
CA PHE A 155 -7.77 -6.69 4.44
C PHE A 155 -7.43 -5.90 3.17
N VAL A 156 -6.15 -5.57 3.03
CA VAL A 156 -5.61 -4.81 1.89
C VAL A 156 -4.59 -5.65 1.15
N LEU A 157 -4.84 -5.87 -0.14
CA LEU A 157 -3.85 -6.42 -1.06
C LEU A 157 -2.92 -5.26 -1.46
N THR A 158 -1.64 -5.39 -1.13
CA THR A 158 -0.63 -4.37 -1.46
C THR A 158 0.30 -4.90 -2.54
N VAL A 159 0.53 -4.09 -3.57
CA VAL A 159 1.48 -4.37 -4.65
C VAL A 159 2.53 -3.27 -4.66
N VAL A 160 3.81 -3.65 -4.54
CA VAL A 160 4.94 -2.72 -4.47
C VAL A 160 5.93 -3.05 -5.57
N GLU A 161 6.32 -2.06 -6.37
CA GLU A 161 7.42 -2.17 -7.32
C GLU A 161 8.74 -1.86 -6.63
N GLY A 162 9.70 -2.80 -6.68
CA GLY A 162 11.01 -2.62 -6.06
C GLY A 162 10.98 -2.71 -4.54
N GLN A 163 11.72 -1.82 -3.90
CA GLN A 163 11.87 -1.77 -2.45
C GLN A 163 11.60 -0.37 -1.93
N TYR A 164 10.99 -0.30 -0.75
CA TYR A 164 10.86 0.98 -0.07
C TYR A 164 12.23 1.60 0.20
N LYS A 165 12.32 2.93 0.06
CA LYS A 165 13.52 3.64 0.48
C LYS A 165 13.79 3.42 1.97
N PRO A 166 15.06 3.27 2.39
CA PRO A 166 15.40 3.02 3.78
C PRO A 166 15.04 4.20 4.69
N ASP A 167 15.22 5.41 4.19
CA ASP A 167 15.02 6.66 4.93
C ASP A 167 13.64 7.24 4.58
N ARG A 168 12.59 6.61 5.12
CA ARG A 168 11.21 7.05 4.93
C ARG A 168 10.92 8.25 5.81
N HIS A 169 10.16 9.21 5.28
CA HIS A 169 9.64 10.31 6.05
C HIS A 169 8.29 9.94 6.66
N PHE A 170 8.13 10.29 7.92
CA PHE A 170 6.86 10.18 8.66
C PHE A 170 6.46 11.60 9.06
N TYR A 171 5.37 12.06 8.49
CA TYR A 171 4.92 13.44 8.57
C TYR A 171 3.90 13.63 9.68
N ARG A 172 3.92 14.82 10.28
CA ARG A 172 2.90 15.35 11.18
C ARG A 172 2.35 16.63 10.56
N PRO A 173 1.29 16.55 9.76
CA PRO A 173 0.75 17.71 9.05
C PRO A 173 0.34 18.85 10.00
N GLU A 174 -0.19 18.51 11.16
CA GLU A 174 -0.61 19.44 12.21
C GLU A 174 0.53 20.28 12.78
N ASP A 175 1.72 19.70 12.89
CA ASP A 175 2.94 20.35 13.40
C ASP A 175 3.83 20.90 12.29
N ARG A 176 3.50 20.63 11.03
CA ARG A 176 4.32 20.92 9.86
C ARG A 176 5.74 20.34 9.97
N THR A 177 5.83 19.13 10.51
CA THR A 177 7.12 18.46 10.73
C THR A 177 7.14 17.06 10.11
N TYR A 178 8.36 16.54 9.94
CA TYR A 178 8.57 15.13 9.65
C TYR A 178 9.73 14.56 10.47
N THR A 179 9.76 13.25 10.58
CA THR A 179 10.91 12.50 11.11
C THR A 179 11.31 11.45 10.07
N ILE A 180 12.61 11.15 10.01
CA ILE A 180 13.14 10.07 9.18
C ILE A 180 13.25 8.83 10.06
N GLY A 181 12.84 7.69 9.53
CA GLY A 181 12.92 6.45 10.27
C GLY A 181 12.41 5.24 9.52
N THR A 182 12.70 4.08 10.09
CA THR A 182 12.08 2.84 9.64
C THR A 182 10.62 2.78 10.09
N THR A 183 9.82 1.98 9.40
CA THR A 183 8.43 1.72 9.79
C THR A 183 8.29 1.27 11.25
N GLN A 184 9.30 0.59 11.82
CA GLN A 184 9.32 0.16 13.22
C GLN A 184 9.47 1.33 14.19
N ALA A 185 10.38 2.28 13.93
CA ALA A 185 10.57 3.46 14.78
C ALA A 185 9.33 4.37 14.80
N ALA A 186 8.61 4.47 13.67
CA ALA A 186 7.35 5.21 13.62
C ALA A 186 6.26 4.58 14.51
N ARG A 187 6.25 3.24 14.62
CA ARG A 187 5.29 2.49 15.45
C ARG A 187 5.54 2.64 16.94
N GLU A 188 6.79 2.60 17.35
CA GLU A 188 7.16 2.77 18.75
C GLU A 188 6.69 4.12 19.28
N ARG A 189 6.65 5.14 18.40
CA ARG A 189 6.15 6.48 18.74
C ARG A 189 4.61 6.60 18.75
N LEU A 190 3.89 5.75 18.00
CA LEU A 190 2.41 5.73 18.01
C LEU A 190 1.87 5.04 19.27
N ASN A 191 2.69 4.23 19.95
CA ASN A 191 2.32 3.49 21.16
C ASN A 191 2.85 4.14 22.45
N ALA A 192 3.56 5.26 22.36
CA ALA A 192 4.07 6.05 23.47
C ALA A 192 3.18 7.27 23.77
#